data_adad5cd77424468df33a4e1661109d08
#
_entry.id   adad5cd77424468df33a4e1661109d08
#
_cell.length_a   1.000
_cell.length_b   1.000
_cell.length_c   1.000
_cell.angle_alpha   90.00
_cell.angle_beta   90.00
_cell.angle_gamma   90.00
#
_symmetry.space_group_name_H-M   'P 1'
#
loop_
_entity.id
_entity.type
_entity.pdbx_description
1 polymer ?
#
loop_
_entity_poly.entity_id
_entity_poly.type
_entity_poly.pdbx_seq_one_letter_code
_entity_poly.pdbx_strand_id
1 'polypeptide(L)'
;GRVPFVWLSNAFNSNGVEMKSTTISKSVPGMNNYQQVLNNVVNASATSQKPDIAVVSKKFKYPQVFRSNLALEHTLPGDVKMTLEAIYSKTMNNVFFENLAINQVAKTYAVPGKENSAAPYYNSEKSDYYSIINLKNTNRGYSYALSALFEKTFNFGLDLAASYTFGHSKSVNDGTSSVAYSNWKYNYSRDTNGKGELGYSKFDIPHRVMVRVGWTSPKYLNGWTSTQIGIVYNGSNGGRYSLSMNESEDFNGDGQKGNNLLYIP
;
A
#
# COMPACT_ATOMS: atom_id res chain seq x y z
N GLY A 1 6.74 11.81 18.98
CA GLY A 1 5.51 11.05 18.83
C GLY A 1 5.74 9.57 19.13
N ARG A 2 4.69 8.82 19.38
CA ARG A 2 4.76 7.38 19.64
C ARG A 2 4.29 6.62 18.41
N VAL A 3 4.95 5.51 18.07
CA VAL A 3 4.51 4.61 17.01
C VAL A 3 3.09 4.10 17.32
N PRO A 4 2.19 4.01 16.35
CA PRO A 4 0.87 3.46 16.58
C PRO A 4 0.96 2.06 17.22
N PHE A 5 0.28 1.85 18.32
CA PHE A 5 0.27 0.56 19.03
C PHE A 5 -0.15 -0.59 18.12
N VAL A 6 -1.00 -0.33 17.14
CA VAL A 6 -1.49 -1.33 16.18
C VAL A 6 -0.37 -2.06 15.44
N TRP A 7 0.75 -1.39 15.13
CA TRP A 7 1.89 -2.05 14.49
C TRP A 7 2.75 -2.86 15.46
N LEU A 8 2.57 -2.67 16.77
CA LEU A 8 3.30 -3.37 17.81
C LEU A 8 2.45 -4.43 18.51
N SER A 9 1.13 -4.46 18.28
CA SER A 9 0.20 -5.31 19.02
C SER A 9 0.55 -6.79 18.91
N ASN A 10 0.94 -7.27 17.74
CA ASN A 10 1.34 -8.67 17.57
C ASN A 10 2.60 -9.02 18.37
N ALA A 11 3.51 -8.08 18.56
CA ALA A 11 4.73 -8.31 19.35
C ALA A 11 4.44 -8.61 20.83
N PHE A 12 3.35 -8.10 21.38
CA PHE A 12 2.92 -8.40 22.74
C PHE A 12 2.22 -9.76 22.85
N ASN A 13 1.45 -10.13 21.85
CA ASN A 13 0.64 -11.36 21.86
C ASN A 13 1.40 -12.59 21.33
N SER A 14 2.29 -12.40 20.35
CA SER A 14 3.00 -13.48 19.65
C SER A 14 4.45 -13.62 20.09
N ASN A 15 4.78 -13.21 21.32
CA ASN A 15 6.16 -13.26 21.86
C ASN A 15 6.63 -14.67 22.23
N GLY A 16 5.79 -15.69 22.09
CA GLY A 16 6.08 -17.08 22.43
C GLY A 16 6.05 -17.40 23.93
N VAL A 17 5.87 -16.40 24.79
CA VAL A 17 5.77 -16.55 26.26
C VAL A 17 4.32 -16.55 26.71
N GLU A 18 3.54 -15.53 26.31
CA GLU A 18 2.16 -15.32 26.76
C GLU A 18 1.11 -16.04 25.91
N MET A 19 1.37 -16.16 24.61
CA MET A 19 0.48 -16.88 23.71
C MET A 19 1.19 -18.04 23.03
N LYS A 20 0.59 -19.23 23.15
CA LYS A 20 0.96 -20.40 22.39
C LYS A 20 -0.20 -20.72 21.46
N SER A 21 0.09 -21.03 20.21
CA SER A 21 -0.95 -21.51 19.28
C SER A 21 -0.73 -22.98 18.98
N THR A 22 -1.84 -23.72 18.90
CA THR A 22 -1.82 -25.06 18.36
C THR A 22 -2.80 -25.14 17.20
N THR A 23 -2.41 -25.79 16.12
CA THR A 23 -3.28 -26.00 14.97
C THR A 23 -3.80 -27.43 15.04
N ILE A 24 -5.11 -27.57 15.18
CA ILE A 24 -5.78 -28.86 15.09
C ILE A 24 -6.15 -29.04 13.62
N SER A 25 -5.38 -29.85 12.89
CA SER A 25 -5.65 -30.16 11.49
C SER A 25 -6.62 -31.33 11.39
N LYS A 26 -7.73 -31.11 10.71
CA LYS A 26 -8.84 -32.03 10.38
C LYS A 26 -9.77 -32.41 11.53
N SER A 27 -10.99 -32.80 11.13
CA SER A 27 -12.03 -33.25 12.01
C SER A 27 -11.53 -34.39 12.92
N VAL A 28 -11.32 -34.05 14.17
CA VAL A 28 -11.18 -35.07 15.21
C VAL A 28 -12.59 -35.64 15.45
N PRO A 29 -12.80 -36.96 15.32
CA PRO A 29 -14.11 -37.53 15.62
C PRO A 29 -14.53 -37.13 17.03
N GLY A 30 -15.72 -36.56 17.17
CA GLY A 30 -16.25 -36.10 18.46
C GLY A 30 -16.11 -34.61 18.76
N MET A 31 -15.63 -33.78 17.81
CA MET A 31 -15.48 -32.31 17.97
C MET A 31 -16.82 -31.54 18.00
N ASN A 32 -17.94 -32.21 18.16
CA ASN A 32 -19.25 -31.54 18.25
C ASN A 32 -19.50 -30.93 19.64
N ASN A 33 -18.59 -31.11 20.59
CA ASN A 33 -18.69 -30.59 21.94
C ASN A 33 -17.53 -29.64 22.26
N TYR A 34 -17.85 -28.39 22.59
CA TYR A 34 -16.90 -27.34 22.96
C TYR A 34 -15.91 -27.79 24.07
N GLN A 35 -16.39 -28.60 25.05
CA GLN A 35 -15.53 -29.09 26.12
C GLN A 35 -14.48 -30.09 25.62
N GLN A 36 -14.78 -30.89 24.63
CA GLN A 36 -13.79 -31.81 24.02
C GLN A 36 -12.74 -31.03 23.21
N VAL A 37 -13.16 -29.97 22.52
CA VAL A 37 -12.23 -29.08 21.83
C VAL A 37 -11.27 -28.43 22.82
N LEU A 38 -11.79 -27.90 23.94
CA LEU A 38 -10.95 -27.29 24.99
C LEU A 38 -9.99 -28.32 25.60
N ASN A 39 -10.43 -29.52 25.93
CA ASN A 39 -9.60 -30.58 26.49
C ASN A 39 -8.48 -31.00 25.51
N ASN A 40 -8.79 -31.07 24.22
CA ASN A 40 -7.78 -31.35 23.20
C ASN A 40 -6.78 -30.19 23.02
N VAL A 41 -7.20 -28.95 23.16
CA VAL A 41 -6.29 -27.78 23.12
C VAL A 41 -5.39 -27.75 24.36
N VAL A 42 -5.96 -28.00 25.54
CA VAL A 42 -5.19 -28.02 26.81
C VAL A 42 -4.17 -29.16 26.85
N ASN A 43 -4.54 -30.32 26.33
CA ASN A 43 -3.70 -31.52 26.32
C ASN A 43 -2.78 -31.61 25.10
N ALA A 44 -3.03 -30.82 24.05
CA ALA A 44 -2.11 -30.75 22.92
C ALA A 44 -0.79 -30.15 23.41
N SER A 45 0.31 -30.88 23.20
CA SER A 45 1.66 -30.33 23.38
C SER A 45 1.78 -29.11 22.48
N ALA A 46 1.63 -27.92 23.06
CA ALA A 46 1.76 -26.66 22.32
C ALA A 46 3.19 -26.59 21.81
N THR A 47 3.37 -26.80 20.52
CA THR A 47 4.65 -26.56 19.85
C THR A 47 4.99 -25.08 20.05
N SER A 48 6.10 -24.82 20.69
CA SER A 48 6.61 -23.46 20.83
C SER A 48 6.79 -22.88 19.44
N GLN A 49 5.90 -21.99 19.03
CA GLN A 49 6.09 -21.26 17.78
C GLN A 49 7.21 -20.24 17.99
N LYS A 50 8.07 -20.08 16.99
CA LYS A 50 9.08 -19.03 17.00
C LYS A 50 8.38 -17.67 17.19
N PRO A 51 8.90 -16.81 18.08
CA PRO A 51 8.27 -15.51 18.37
C PRO A 51 8.25 -14.59 17.14
N ASP A 52 7.20 -13.79 17.03
CA ASP A 52 7.05 -12.69 16.07
C ASP A 52 7.14 -11.37 16.85
N ILE A 53 8.19 -10.59 16.63
CA ILE A 53 8.49 -9.38 17.39
C ILE A 53 8.53 -8.18 16.46
N ALA A 54 7.92 -7.07 16.90
CA ALA A 54 8.07 -5.78 16.24
C ALA A 54 8.84 -4.82 17.16
N VAL A 55 9.87 -4.19 16.61
CA VAL A 55 10.72 -3.22 17.30
C VAL A 55 10.78 -1.90 16.54
N VAL A 56 11.19 -0.86 17.23
CA VAL A 56 11.27 0.49 16.65
C VAL A 56 12.68 1.02 16.77
N SER A 57 13.24 1.49 15.69
CA SER A 57 14.55 2.13 15.69
C SER A 57 14.58 3.33 16.62
N LYS A 58 15.66 3.48 17.39
CA LYS A 58 15.86 4.60 18.35
C LYS A 58 15.71 5.99 17.70
N LYS A 59 16.02 6.11 16.42
CA LYS A 59 15.95 7.37 15.65
C LYS A 59 14.67 7.48 14.83
N PHE A 60 13.67 6.65 15.09
CA PHE A 60 12.41 6.65 14.34
C PHE A 60 11.70 8.00 14.45
N LYS A 61 11.24 8.50 13.30
CA LYS A 61 10.42 9.69 13.18
C LYS A 61 9.07 9.32 12.59
N TYR A 62 8.01 10.01 13.00
CA TYR A 62 6.71 9.84 12.36
C TYR A 62 6.76 10.17 10.88
N PRO A 63 5.88 9.57 10.07
CA PRO A 63 5.73 9.93 8.68
C PRO A 63 5.54 11.44 8.51
N GLN A 64 6.31 12.02 7.62
CA GLN A 64 6.29 13.44 7.28
C GLN A 64 6.38 13.58 5.78
N VAL A 65 5.55 14.46 5.23
CA VAL A 65 5.51 14.77 3.80
C VAL A 65 5.61 16.29 3.64
N PHE A 66 6.50 16.72 2.78
CA PHE A 66 6.47 18.06 2.25
C PHE A 66 5.50 18.10 1.07
N ARG A 67 4.57 19.04 1.05
CA ARG A 67 3.63 19.23 -0.05
C ARG A 67 3.66 20.69 -0.49
N SER A 68 3.66 20.90 -1.81
CA SER A 68 3.53 22.18 -2.47
C SER A 68 2.44 22.09 -3.53
N ASN A 69 1.67 23.15 -3.68
CA ASN A 69 0.71 23.30 -4.77
C ASN A 69 0.82 24.69 -5.38
N LEU A 70 0.54 24.77 -6.66
CA LEU A 70 0.42 25.99 -7.44
C LEU A 70 -0.85 25.88 -8.28
N ALA A 71 -1.71 26.87 -8.23
CA ALA A 71 -2.90 26.95 -9.04
C ALA A 71 -2.94 28.26 -9.83
N LEU A 72 -3.42 28.18 -11.06
CA LEU A 72 -3.71 29.31 -11.93
C LEU A 72 -5.17 29.22 -12.35
N GLU A 73 -5.94 30.26 -12.02
CA GLU A 73 -7.32 30.41 -12.46
C GLU A 73 -7.41 31.54 -13.48
N HIS A 74 -8.10 31.31 -14.57
CA HIS A 74 -8.29 32.30 -15.62
C HIS A 74 -9.64 32.12 -16.31
N THR A 75 -10.26 33.23 -16.66
CA THR A 75 -11.48 33.22 -17.48
C THR A 75 -11.09 33.45 -18.94
N LEU A 76 -11.32 32.44 -19.77
CA LEU A 76 -11.08 32.48 -21.21
C LEU A 76 -12.21 33.21 -21.94
N PRO A 77 -11.98 33.64 -23.21
CA PRO A 77 -13.06 34.18 -24.02
C PRO A 77 -14.27 33.26 -24.07
N GLY A 78 -15.47 33.82 -24.02
CA GLY A 78 -16.74 33.07 -23.94
C GLY A 78 -17.07 32.57 -22.54
N ASP A 79 -16.56 33.19 -21.47
CA ASP A 79 -16.87 32.90 -20.06
C ASP A 79 -16.54 31.45 -19.64
N VAL A 80 -15.54 30.87 -20.26
CA VAL A 80 -15.00 29.57 -19.84
C VAL A 80 -14.01 29.77 -18.70
N LYS A 81 -14.31 29.25 -17.52
CA LYS A 81 -13.38 29.23 -16.39
C LYS A 81 -12.39 28.10 -16.58
N MET A 82 -11.12 28.40 -16.49
CA MET A 82 -10.01 27.46 -16.56
C MET A 82 -9.27 27.47 -15.22
N THR A 83 -9.04 26.30 -14.66
CA THR A 83 -8.17 26.10 -13.49
C THR A 83 -7.08 25.11 -13.89
N LEU A 84 -5.83 25.53 -13.77
CA LEU A 84 -4.65 24.66 -13.89
C LEU A 84 -4.04 24.50 -12.50
N GLU A 85 -3.80 23.28 -12.08
CA GLU A 85 -3.20 23.00 -10.78
C GLU A 85 -2.02 22.03 -10.91
N ALA A 86 -0.95 22.31 -10.21
CA ALA A 86 0.20 21.44 -10.03
C ALA A 86 0.40 21.14 -8.54
N ILE A 87 0.38 19.88 -8.18
CA ILE A 87 0.66 19.42 -6.82
C ILE A 87 1.92 18.57 -6.84
N TYR A 88 2.83 18.84 -5.91
CA TYR A 88 4.01 18.02 -5.68
C TYR A 88 4.08 17.62 -4.21
N SER A 89 4.36 16.36 -3.94
CA SER A 89 4.58 15.85 -2.59
C SER A 89 5.88 15.07 -2.53
N LYS A 90 6.68 15.33 -1.51
CA LYS A 90 7.95 14.64 -1.24
C LYS A 90 7.90 13.99 0.14
N THR A 91 8.19 12.71 0.19
CA THR A 91 8.37 11.99 1.45
C THR A 91 9.64 12.48 2.15
N MET A 92 9.48 13.02 3.35
CA MET A 92 10.59 13.38 4.23
C MET A 92 10.95 12.22 5.17
N ASN A 93 9.94 11.61 5.76
CA ASN A 93 10.05 10.39 6.54
C ASN A 93 8.84 9.52 6.22
N ASN A 94 9.07 8.25 5.93
CA ASN A 94 8.03 7.23 5.90
C ASN A 94 8.52 6.00 6.65
N VAL A 95 7.63 5.10 7.01
CA VAL A 95 7.99 3.85 7.67
C VAL A 95 8.58 2.90 6.64
N PHE A 96 9.70 2.30 6.98
CA PHE A 96 10.28 1.16 6.29
C PHE A 96 10.35 -0.02 7.24
N PHE A 97 9.91 -1.18 6.81
CA PHE A 97 9.87 -2.41 7.57
C PHE A 97 11.03 -3.30 7.13
N GLU A 98 11.87 -3.69 8.08
CA GLU A 98 13.04 -4.53 7.89
C GLU A 98 12.93 -5.74 8.82
N ASN A 99 13.20 -6.92 8.33
CA ASN A 99 13.21 -8.12 9.16
C ASN A 99 14.64 -8.42 9.64
N LEU A 100 14.92 -8.22 10.93
CA LEU A 100 16.21 -8.49 11.53
C LEU A 100 16.45 -9.99 11.84
N ALA A 101 15.44 -10.84 11.69
CA ALA A 101 15.58 -12.28 11.88
C ALA A 101 16.23 -12.99 10.69
N ILE A 102 16.34 -12.32 9.54
CA ILE A 102 16.99 -12.87 8.34
C ILE A 102 18.34 -12.20 8.12
N ASN A 103 19.32 -13.01 7.74
CA ASN A 103 20.67 -12.53 7.46
C ASN A 103 20.94 -12.58 5.96
N GLN A 104 21.43 -11.48 5.40
CA GLN A 104 21.93 -11.49 4.05
C GLN A 104 23.18 -12.37 3.97
N VAL A 105 23.23 -13.27 3.02
CA VAL A 105 24.39 -14.10 2.75
C VAL A 105 25.16 -13.59 1.53
N ALA A 106 26.43 -13.97 1.41
CA ALA A 106 27.28 -13.56 0.29
C ALA A 106 26.92 -14.27 -1.04
N LYS A 107 25.63 -14.45 -1.30
CA LYS A 107 25.05 -15.05 -2.48
C LYS A 107 24.03 -14.12 -3.09
N THR A 108 24.10 -13.96 -4.39
CA THR A 108 23.08 -13.27 -5.17
C THR A 108 22.49 -14.24 -6.17
N TYR A 109 21.25 -14.02 -6.54
CA TYR A 109 20.66 -14.67 -7.72
C TYR A 109 20.46 -13.63 -8.82
N ALA A 110 20.65 -14.03 -10.05
CA ALA A 110 20.47 -13.17 -11.22
C ALA A 110 20.00 -13.99 -12.40
N VAL A 111 19.34 -13.34 -13.34
CA VAL A 111 19.04 -13.94 -14.64
C VAL A 111 20.35 -14.02 -15.42
N PRO A 112 20.73 -15.19 -15.98
CA PRO A 112 21.95 -15.33 -16.76
C PRO A 112 22.06 -14.28 -17.86
N GLY A 113 23.22 -13.63 -17.96
CA GLY A 113 23.48 -12.55 -18.93
C GLY A 113 22.80 -11.21 -18.64
N LYS A 114 22.17 -11.04 -17.47
CA LYS A 114 21.50 -9.81 -17.04
C LYS A 114 21.98 -9.40 -15.64
N GLU A 115 23.14 -8.77 -15.55
CA GLU A 115 23.73 -8.33 -14.27
C GLU A 115 22.82 -7.41 -13.47
N ASN A 116 22.05 -6.55 -14.15
CA ASN A 116 21.09 -5.65 -13.51
C ASN A 116 19.93 -6.39 -12.81
N SER A 117 19.75 -7.68 -13.04
CA SER A 117 18.74 -8.50 -12.36
C SER A 117 19.23 -9.03 -11.02
N ALA A 118 20.49 -8.80 -10.66
CA ALA A 118 21.06 -9.32 -9.41
C ALA A 118 20.30 -8.84 -8.18
N ALA A 119 19.94 -9.79 -7.32
CA ALA A 119 19.25 -9.56 -6.08
C ALA A 119 19.91 -10.34 -4.93
N PRO A 120 19.87 -9.83 -3.70
CA PRO A 120 20.50 -10.50 -2.56
C PRO A 120 19.76 -11.79 -2.22
N TYR A 121 20.51 -12.73 -1.66
CA TYR A 121 19.98 -13.95 -1.06
C TYR A 121 20.07 -13.87 0.45
N TYR A 122 19.09 -14.41 1.15
CA TYR A 122 18.97 -14.40 2.61
C TYR A 122 19.03 -15.81 3.17
N ASN A 123 19.17 -15.91 4.50
CA ASN A 123 19.03 -17.15 5.23
C ASN A 123 18.13 -16.94 6.44
N SER A 124 16.90 -17.43 6.34
CA SER A 124 15.88 -17.36 7.38
C SER A 124 15.91 -18.58 8.34
N GLU A 125 16.55 -19.69 7.96
CA GLU A 125 16.47 -20.95 8.70
C GLU A 125 17.18 -20.93 10.05
N LYS A 126 18.20 -20.07 10.19
CA LYS A 126 19.05 -19.99 11.39
C LYS A 126 18.50 -19.09 12.49
N SER A 127 17.33 -18.51 12.31
CA SER A 127 16.75 -17.61 13.32
C SER A 127 15.94 -18.39 14.37
N ASP A 128 16.11 -18.05 15.63
CA ASP A 128 15.26 -18.49 16.74
C ASP A 128 13.90 -17.79 16.74
N TYR A 129 13.75 -16.76 15.93
CA TYR A 129 12.54 -15.96 15.76
C TYR A 129 11.90 -16.24 14.41
N TYR A 130 10.57 -16.20 14.38
CA TYR A 130 9.81 -16.24 13.14
C TYR A 130 10.02 -14.93 12.35
N SER A 131 9.94 -13.81 13.05
CA SER A 131 10.31 -12.51 12.51
C SER A 131 10.71 -11.53 13.61
N ILE A 132 11.59 -10.58 13.28
CA ILE A 132 11.88 -9.39 14.08
C ILE A 132 11.75 -8.18 13.18
N ILE A 133 10.56 -7.61 13.14
CA ILE A 133 10.28 -6.48 12.26
C ILE A 133 10.71 -5.17 12.92
N ASN A 134 11.75 -4.56 12.36
CA ASN A 134 12.25 -3.27 12.79
C ASN A 134 11.60 -2.14 11.96
N LEU A 135 10.91 -1.23 12.63
CA LEU A 135 10.35 -0.02 12.04
C LEU A 135 11.44 1.06 12.01
N LYS A 136 11.91 1.39 10.82
CA LYS A 136 12.87 2.49 10.56
C LYS A 136 12.30 3.48 9.56
N ASN A 137 13.01 4.55 9.26
CA ASN A 137 12.55 5.55 8.32
C ASN A 137 13.23 5.43 6.95
N THR A 138 12.49 5.83 5.93
CA THR A 138 12.98 6.11 4.60
C THR A 138 12.51 7.50 4.14
N ASN A 139 13.33 8.20 3.38
CA ASN A 139 12.97 9.47 2.73
C ASN A 139 12.67 9.28 1.22
N ARG A 140 12.61 8.04 0.79
CA ARG A 140 12.29 7.69 -0.60
C ARG A 140 10.79 7.71 -0.81
N GLY A 141 10.36 8.42 -1.83
CA GLY A 141 8.97 8.54 -2.21
C GLY A 141 8.63 9.97 -2.65
N TYR A 142 7.76 10.07 -3.64
CA TYR A 142 7.22 11.32 -4.12
C TYR A 142 5.95 11.07 -4.92
N SER A 143 5.14 12.10 -5.05
CA SER A 143 4.04 12.12 -6.00
C SER A 143 3.91 13.50 -6.63
N TYR A 144 3.37 13.54 -7.83
CA TYR A 144 2.95 14.76 -8.47
C TYR A 144 1.65 14.55 -9.23
N ALA A 145 0.88 15.61 -9.35
CA ALA A 145 -0.33 15.66 -10.15
C ALA A 145 -0.42 17.02 -10.85
N LEU A 146 -0.75 16.99 -12.13
CA LEU A 146 -1.05 18.16 -12.96
C LEU A 146 -2.50 18.03 -13.40
N SER A 147 -3.32 19.00 -13.07
CA SER A 147 -4.75 19.00 -13.39
C SER A 147 -5.11 20.20 -14.21
N ALA A 148 -5.99 20.00 -15.19
CA ALA A 148 -6.66 21.06 -15.92
C ALA A 148 -8.17 20.85 -15.79
N LEU A 149 -8.88 21.87 -15.34
CA LEU A 149 -10.33 21.91 -15.22
C LEU A 149 -10.86 23.07 -16.08
N PHE A 150 -11.90 22.78 -16.86
CA PHE A 150 -12.64 23.76 -17.63
C PHE A 150 -14.11 23.71 -17.25
N GLU A 151 -14.70 24.86 -16.97
CA GLU A 151 -16.09 24.97 -16.57
C GLU A 151 -16.78 26.06 -17.38
N LYS A 152 -18.03 25.82 -17.78
CA LYS A 152 -18.86 26.80 -18.43
C LYS A 152 -20.31 26.63 -18.02
N THR A 153 -20.92 27.73 -17.62
CA THR A 153 -22.35 27.84 -17.40
C THR A 153 -22.99 28.65 -18.53
N PHE A 154 -24.03 28.13 -19.12
CA PHE A 154 -24.79 28.77 -20.19
C PHE A 154 -26.09 29.38 -19.63
N ASN A 155 -26.51 30.49 -20.21
CA ASN A 155 -27.72 31.23 -19.78
C ASN A 155 -29.02 30.43 -19.86
N PHE A 156 -29.06 29.36 -20.67
CA PHE A 156 -30.20 28.47 -20.80
C PHE A 156 -30.20 27.30 -19.79
N GLY A 157 -29.38 27.40 -18.76
CA GLY A 157 -29.34 26.46 -17.65
C GLY A 157 -28.44 25.24 -17.84
N LEU A 158 -27.60 25.17 -18.90
CA LEU A 158 -26.62 24.11 -19.09
C LEU A 158 -25.33 24.45 -18.36
N ASP A 159 -24.81 23.51 -17.54
CA ASP A 159 -23.53 23.57 -16.88
C ASP A 159 -22.63 22.45 -17.39
N LEU A 160 -21.43 22.80 -17.82
CA LEU A 160 -20.42 21.86 -18.30
C LEU A 160 -19.16 21.99 -17.43
N ALA A 161 -18.61 20.86 -17.02
CA ALA A 161 -17.29 20.80 -16.42
C ALA A 161 -16.53 19.60 -16.98
N ALA A 162 -15.28 19.81 -17.37
CA ALA A 162 -14.39 18.75 -17.83
C ALA A 162 -13.02 18.91 -17.18
N SER A 163 -12.49 17.84 -16.60
CA SER A 163 -11.16 17.85 -16.03
C SER A 163 -10.33 16.67 -16.51
N TYR A 164 -9.04 16.93 -16.63
CA TYR A 164 -8.02 15.92 -16.86
C TYR A 164 -6.92 16.08 -15.84
N THR A 165 -6.52 14.96 -15.25
CA THR A 165 -5.40 14.90 -14.31
C THR A 165 -4.37 13.90 -14.80
N PHE A 166 -3.12 14.33 -14.86
CA PHE A 166 -1.95 13.49 -15.09
C PHE A 166 -1.07 13.52 -13.86
N GLY A 167 -0.60 12.35 -13.42
CA GLY A 167 0.28 12.29 -12.27
C GLY A 167 0.89 10.93 -12.03
N HIS A 168 1.86 10.90 -11.13
CA HIS A 168 2.47 9.67 -10.66
C HIS A 168 2.75 9.71 -9.17
N SER A 169 2.68 8.54 -8.56
CA SER A 169 3.05 8.31 -7.17
C SER A 169 4.03 7.15 -7.08
N LYS A 170 5.17 7.38 -6.42
CA LYS A 170 6.17 6.36 -6.12
C LYS A 170 6.44 6.30 -4.63
N SER A 171 6.51 5.07 -4.12
CA SER A 171 6.78 4.77 -2.71
C SER A 171 7.70 3.56 -2.57
N VAL A 172 8.26 3.38 -1.41
CA VAL A 172 9.00 2.17 -1.04
C VAL A 172 8.05 1.14 -0.43
N ASN A 173 7.06 1.62 0.32
CA ASN A 173 6.02 0.82 0.94
C ASN A 173 4.76 1.66 1.10
N ASP A 174 3.62 1.11 0.76
CA ASP A 174 2.34 1.82 0.81
C ASP A 174 1.65 1.71 2.18
N GLY A 175 2.17 0.90 3.11
CA GLY A 175 1.70 0.83 4.49
C GLY A 175 0.25 0.38 4.63
N THR A 176 -0.17 -0.63 3.87
CA THR A 176 -1.59 -1.00 3.73
C THR A 176 -2.11 -1.98 4.76
N SER A 177 -1.24 -2.48 5.63
CA SER A 177 -1.60 -3.38 6.73
C SER A 177 -1.42 -2.71 8.10
N SER A 178 -2.26 -3.07 9.05
CA SER A 178 -2.09 -2.74 10.46
C SER A 178 -1.03 -3.61 11.16
N VAL A 179 -0.56 -4.68 10.53
CA VAL A 179 0.43 -5.61 11.09
C VAL A 179 1.79 -5.32 10.47
N ALA A 180 2.81 -5.10 11.30
CA ALA A 180 4.17 -4.77 10.84
C ALA A 180 4.76 -5.87 9.94
N TYR A 181 4.63 -7.13 10.34
CA TYR A 181 5.08 -8.28 9.57
C TYR A 181 4.41 -8.34 8.18
N SER A 182 3.11 -8.08 8.09
CA SER A 182 2.38 -8.09 6.81
C SER A 182 2.85 -6.97 5.88
N ASN A 183 3.20 -5.79 6.43
CA ASN A 183 3.77 -4.70 5.63
C ASN A 183 5.14 -5.04 5.06
N TRP A 184 5.95 -5.84 5.76
CA TRP A 184 7.21 -6.35 5.23
C TRP A 184 6.96 -7.48 4.23
N LYS A 185 6.19 -8.49 4.60
CA LYS A 185 5.94 -9.70 3.82
C LYS A 185 5.30 -9.43 2.45
N TYR A 186 4.31 -8.55 2.39
CA TYR A 186 3.57 -8.24 1.17
C TYR A 186 4.08 -7.00 0.43
N ASN A 187 5.29 -6.55 0.75
CA ASN A 187 5.97 -5.51 0.00
C ASN A 187 6.83 -6.17 -1.10
N TYR A 188 6.26 -6.28 -2.29
CA TYR A 188 6.96 -6.90 -3.43
C TYR A 188 8.24 -6.13 -3.76
N SER A 189 9.38 -6.81 -3.68
CA SER A 189 10.69 -6.22 -3.89
C SER A 189 11.67 -7.28 -4.39
N ARG A 190 12.75 -6.86 -5.05
CA ARG A 190 13.89 -7.74 -5.33
C ARG A 190 14.82 -7.87 -4.12
N ASP A 191 14.80 -6.86 -3.27
CA ASP A 191 15.58 -6.79 -2.03
C ASP A 191 14.65 -6.47 -0.87
N THR A 192 14.11 -7.53 -0.24
CA THR A 192 13.10 -7.43 0.81
C THR A 192 13.61 -6.74 2.09
N ASN A 193 14.91 -6.74 2.30
CA ASN A 193 15.52 -6.21 3.52
C ASN A 193 16.55 -5.10 3.30
N GLY A 194 16.77 -4.70 2.07
CA GLY A 194 17.80 -3.73 1.70
C GLY A 194 17.42 -2.27 1.98
N LYS A 195 17.79 -1.41 1.05
CA LYS A 195 17.55 0.04 1.17
C LYS A 195 16.11 0.46 0.83
N GLY A 196 15.26 -0.48 0.45
CA GLY A 196 13.93 -0.24 -0.08
C GLY A 196 13.98 0.28 -1.53
N GLU A 197 13.40 -0.44 -2.45
CA GLU A 197 13.30 -0.03 -3.84
C GLU A 197 12.13 0.94 -4.01
N LEU A 198 12.35 1.97 -4.87
CA LEU A 198 11.32 2.94 -5.20
C LEU A 198 10.51 2.44 -6.40
N GLY A 199 9.32 1.95 -6.13
CA GLY A 199 8.37 1.50 -7.15
C GLY A 199 7.19 2.44 -7.33
N TYR A 200 6.35 2.18 -8.32
CA TYR A 200 5.04 2.84 -8.39
C TYR A 200 4.18 2.36 -7.22
N SER A 201 3.56 3.32 -6.54
CA SER A 201 2.57 3.03 -5.49
C SER A 201 1.37 2.31 -6.11
N LYS A 202 0.74 1.43 -5.36
CA LYS A 202 -0.53 0.82 -5.79
C LYS A 202 -1.68 1.83 -5.91
N PHE A 203 -1.50 3.03 -5.36
CA PHE A 203 -2.44 4.15 -5.50
C PHE A 203 -2.10 5.06 -6.70
N ASP A 204 -1.09 4.69 -7.51
CA ASP A 204 -0.72 5.44 -8.70
C ASP A 204 -1.80 5.32 -9.77
N ILE A 205 -2.39 6.44 -10.13
CA ILE A 205 -3.38 6.56 -11.21
C ILE A 205 -2.87 7.64 -12.17
N PRO A 206 -2.12 7.25 -13.24
CA PRO A 206 -1.45 8.22 -14.10
C PRO A 206 -2.39 9.13 -14.87
N HIS A 207 -3.56 8.65 -15.26
CA HIS A 207 -4.51 9.42 -16.04
C HIS A 207 -5.91 9.31 -15.46
N ARG A 208 -6.57 10.45 -15.30
CA ARG A 208 -7.96 10.54 -14.88
C ARG A 208 -8.68 11.61 -15.69
N VAL A 209 -9.85 11.28 -16.19
CA VAL A 209 -10.78 12.19 -16.86
C VAL A 209 -12.08 12.23 -16.08
N MET A 210 -12.59 13.40 -15.85
CA MET A 210 -13.93 13.57 -15.30
C MET A 210 -14.69 14.60 -16.14
N VAL A 211 -15.92 14.27 -16.52
CA VAL A 211 -16.82 15.17 -17.23
C VAL A 211 -18.15 15.21 -16.50
N ARG A 212 -18.63 16.39 -16.25
CA ARG A 212 -19.95 16.66 -15.67
C ARG A 212 -20.77 17.50 -16.63
N VAL A 213 -21.99 17.06 -16.90
CA VAL A 213 -23.00 17.81 -17.64
C VAL A 213 -24.21 17.96 -16.74
N GLY A 214 -24.60 19.16 -16.44
CA GLY A 214 -25.78 19.49 -15.66
C GLY A 214 -26.74 20.38 -16.49
N TRP A 215 -28.02 20.19 -16.37
CA TRP A 215 -29.01 21.07 -16.94
C TRP A 215 -30.11 21.36 -15.93
N THR A 216 -30.43 22.64 -15.80
CA THR A 216 -31.52 23.12 -14.96
C THR A 216 -32.56 23.82 -15.86
N SER A 217 -33.77 23.32 -15.86
CA SER A 217 -34.85 23.94 -16.62
C SER A 217 -35.17 25.36 -16.12
N PRO A 218 -35.71 26.23 -16.97
CA PRO A 218 -36.40 27.43 -16.48
C PRO A 218 -37.47 27.02 -15.47
N LYS A 219 -37.79 27.95 -14.56
CA LYS A 219 -38.87 27.73 -13.60
C LYS A 219 -40.20 27.64 -14.33
N TYR A 220 -41.04 26.66 -14.01
CA TYR A 220 -42.38 26.45 -14.50
C TYR A 220 -43.39 26.36 -13.36
N LEU A 221 -44.67 26.15 -13.63
CA LEU A 221 -45.76 26.22 -12.65
C LEU A 221 -45.75 27.53 -11.87
N ASN A 222 -45.80 28.67 -12.57
CA ASN A 222 -45.78 30.03 -11.99
C ASN A 222 -44.56 30.30 -11.10
N GLY A 223 -43.40 29.70 -11.43
CA GLY A 223 -42.14 29.92 -10.73
C GLY A 223 -41.92 29.00 -9.52
N TRP A 224 -42.79 28.04 -9.30
CA TRP A 224 -42.71 27.16 -8.11
C TRP A 224 -41.68 26.03 -8.22
N THR A 225 -41.37 25.58 -9.43
CA THR A 225 -40.50 24.42 -9.61
C THR A 225 -39.58 24.56 -10.81
N SER A 226 -38.47 23.81 -10.77
CA SER A 226 -37.55 23.57 -11.90
C SER A 226 -37.09 22.13 -11.86
N THR A 227 -36.68 21.59 -12.99
CA THR A 227 -36.09 20.24 -13.09
C THR A 227 -34.58 20.35 -13.27
N GLN A 228 -33.85 19.54 -12.56
CA GLN A 228 -32.38 19.40 -12.71
C GLN A 228 -32.04 17.99 -13.15
N ILE A 229 -31.19 17.88 -14.15
CA ILE A 229 -30.66 16.61 -14.67
C ILE A 229 -29.15 16.74 -14.68
N GLY A 230 -28.45 15.73 -14.15
CA GLY A 230 -26.98 15.69 -14.13
C GLY A 230 -26.44 14.35 -14.57
N ILE A 231 -25.38 14.38 -15.37
CA ILE A 231 -24.62 13.21 -15.80
C ILE A 231 -23.17 13.44 -15.42
N VAL A 232 -22.54 12.42 -14.84
CA VAL A 232 -21.11 12.44 -14.52
C VAL A 232 -20.44 11.23 -15.15
N TYR A 233 -19.41 11.49 -15.92
CA TYR A 233 -18.47 10.48 -16.42
C TYR A 233 -17.17 10.59 -15.62
N ASN A 234 -16.64 9.45 -15.14
CA ASN A 234 -15.37 9.36 -14.47
C ASN A 234 -14.58 8.16 -15.03
N GLY A 235 -13.53 8.46 -15.78
CA GLY A 235 -12.62 7.48 -16.37
C GLY A 235 -11.23 7.61 -15.77
N SER A 236 -10.58 6.48 -15.50
CA SER A 236 -9.19 6.47 -15.01
C SER A 236 -8.45 5.21 -15.45
N ASN A 237 -7.12 5.28 -15.43
CA ASN A 237 -6.32 4.06 -15.56
C ASN A 237 -6.65 3.07 -14.44
N GLY A 238 -6.48 1.78 -14.74
CA GLY A 238 -6.49 0.73 -13.72
C GLY A 238 -5.34 0.89 -12.73
N GLY A 239 -5.45 0.20 -11.59
CA GLY A 239 -4.40 0.16 -10.58
C GLY A 239 -3.12 -0.50 -11.08
N ARG A 240 -2.00 -0.16 -10.46
CA ARG A 240 -0.72 -0.82 -10.70
C ARG A 240 -0.74 -2.24 -10.17
N TYR A 241 -0.07 -3.14 -10.84
CA TYR A 241 0.15 -4.52 -10.41
C TYR A 241 1.63 -4.87 -10.53
N SER A 242 2.06 -5.84 -9.75
CA SER A 242 3.41 -6.40 -9.79
C SER A 242 3.34 -7.85 -10.24
N LEU A 243 4.28 -8.25 -11.08
CA LEU A 243 4.47 -9.66 -11.42
C LEU A 243 5.48 -10.23 -10.42
N SER A 244 5.04 -11.22 -9.64
CA SER A 244 5.88 -11.94 -8.70
C SER A 244 6.21 -13.35 -9.20
N MET A 245 7.25 -13.92 -8.64
CA MET A 245 7.56 -15.33 -8.84
C MET A 245 6.51 -16.22 -8.16
N ASN A 246 6.51 -17.50 -8.50
CA ASN A 246 5.53 -18.46 -7.99
C ASN A 246 5.46 -18.46 -6.45
N GLU A 247 4.25 -18.42 -5.92
CA GLU A 247 3.97 -18.45 -4.48
C GLU A 247 4.32 -19.79 -3.80
N SER A 248 4.67 -20.82 -4.57
CA SER A 248 5.04 -22.13 -3.99
C SER A 248 6.46 -22.16 -3.44
N GLU A 249 7.35 -21.23 -3.81
CA GLU A 249 8.77 -21.28 -3.51
C GLU A 249 9.30 -19.96 -2.92
N ASP A 250 10.30 -20.09 -2.05
CA ASP A 250 11.10 -19.00 -1.50
C ASP A 250 12.37 -18.86 -2.33
N PHE A 251 12.38 -17.95 -3.30
CA PHE A 251 13.46 -17.77 -4.25
C PHE A 251 14.68 -17.05 -3.67
N ASN A 252 14.49 -16.18 -2.69
CA ASN A 252 15.57 -15.39 -2.11
C ASN A 252 16.00 -15.83 -0.71
N GLY A 253 15.38 -16.88 -0.15
CA GLY A 253 15.72 -17.43 1.15
C GLY A 253 15.29 -16.57 2.35
N ASP A 254 14.37 -15.64 2.13
CA ASP A 254 13.89 -14.74 3.21
C ASP A 254 12.80 -15.37 4.10
N GLY A 255 12.42 -16.61 3.82
CA GLY A 255 11.38 -17.33 4.54
C GLY A 255 9.97 -17.02 4.03
N GLN A 256 9.83 -16.24 2.95
CA GLN A 256 8.53 -15.91 2.36
C GLN A 256 8.42 -16.38 0.93
N LYS A 257 7.21 -16.75 0.56
CA LYS A 257 6.88 -17.21 -0.79
C LYS A 257 6.10 -16.14 -1.52
N GLY A 258 6.34 -15.97 -2.81
CA GLY A 258 5.55 -15.11 -3.68
C GLY A 258 5.76 -13.60 -3.54
N ASN A 259 6.72 -13.15 -2.72
CA ASN A 259 7.02 -11.71 -2.54
C ASN A 259 8.15 -11.20 -3.46
N ASN A 260 8.81 -12.07 -4.17
CA ASN A 260 9.91 -11.72 -5.07
C ASN A 260 9.38 -11.23 -6.42
N LEU A 261 9.83 -10.05 -6.84
CA LEU A 261 9.49 -9.51 -8.15
C LEU A 261 10.15 -10.33 -9.27
N LEU A 262 9.36 -10.59 -10.31
CA LEU A 262 9.89 -11.13 -11.56
C LEU A 262 10.73 -10.03 -12.24
N TYR A 263 11.93 -10.40 -12.70
CA TYR A 263 12.73 -9.51 -13.53
C TYR A 263 12.12 -9.43 -14.93
N ILE A 264 11.82 -8.23 -15.36
CA ILE A 264 11.38 -7.91 -16.72
C ILE A 264 12.51 -7.10 -17.37
N PRO A 265 13.12 -7.60 -18.46
CA PRO A 265 14.26 -6.94 -19.13
C PRO A 265 13.89 -5.58 -19.73
#